data_62f5019aff4cc795f3962e89c6aafb1a
#
_entry.id   62f5019aff4cc795f3962e89c6aafb1a
#
_cell.length_a   1.000
_cell.length_b   1.000
_cell.length_c   1.000
_cell.angle_alpha   90.00
_cell.angle_beta   90.00
_cell.angle_gamma   90.00
#
_symmetry.space_group_name_H-M   'P 1'
#
loop_
_entity.id
_entity.type
_entity.pdbx_description
1 polymer ?
#
loop_
_entity_poly.entity_id
_entity_poly.type
_entity_poly.pdbx_seq_one_letter_code
_entity_poly.pdbx_strand_id
1 'polypeptide(L)'
;VYGDFEKSDAEKTARLFRQKTKTKGINRQEAFDLKYLKLDEPEIIQYTDNLLVNNSCFFRQYVLGEDSPQIRAVSKIIGKAIQQPFFTEMRTNQQLGYIVGSYTNNLDETHYLNFLIQSGVYPADELNRRADEFIISSSEILNSMDSETFQKLVDSVIEELEKTPMSIAERARKLKTYIFEHDADYLRDQDTIESLRTIDKETVSNLLDSTVSPK
;
A
#
# COMPACT_ATOMS: atom_id res chain seq x y z
N VAL A 1 15.54 -13.20 16.23
CA VAL A 1 16.81 -13.68 15.66
C VAL A 1 16.48 -14.66 14.54
N TYR A 2 17.06 -14.45 13.36
CA TYR A 2 16.86 -15.31 12.19
C TYR A 2 18.20 -15.59 11.53
N GLY A 3 18.50 -16.86 11.21
CA GLY A 3 19.75 -17.29 10.60
C GLY A 3 19.96 -18.79 10.75
N ASP A 4 21.16 -19.23 10.39
CA ASP A 4 21.60 -20.64 10.51
C ASP A 4 22.14 -20.88 11.91
N PHE A 5 21.25 -21.17 12.88
CA PHE A 5 21.60 -21.48 14.28
C PHE A 5 20.45 -22.20 14.97
N GLU A 6 20.79 -22.92 16.03
CA GLU A 6 19.83 -23.65 16.85
C GLU A 6 18.97 -22.70 17.71
N LYS A 7 17.78 -23.17 18.09
CA LYS A 7 16.86 -22.42 18.99
C LYS A 7 17.58 -21.99 20.29
N SER A 8 18.41 -22.86 20.85
CA SER A 8 19.20 -22.58 22.06
C SER A 8 20.15 -21.39 21.89
N ASP A 9 20.75 -21.23 20.71
CA ASP A 9 21.66 -20.12 20.41
C ASP A 9 20.88 -18.81 20.26
N ALA A 10 19.69 -18.86 19.65
CA ALA A 10 18.80 -17.72 19.56
C ALA A 10 18.39 -17.22 20.96
N GLU A 11 17.97 -18.14 21.84
CA GLU A 11 17.60 -17.82 23.22
C GLU A 11 18.78 -17.28 24.03
N LYS A 12 19.98 -17.86 23.86
CA LYS A 12 21.21 -17.39 24.50
C LYS A 12 21.56 -15.98 24.04
N THR A 13 21.48 -15.74 22.73
CA THR A 13 21.74 -14.42 22.15
C THR A 13 20.75 -13.37 22.67
N ALA A 14 19.46 -13.69 22.71
CA ALA A 14 18.45 -12.80 23.25
C ALA A 14 18.67 -12.46 24.74
N ARG A 15 19.02 -13.47 25.54
CA ARG A 15 19.39 -13.27 26.96
C ARG A 15 20.64 -12.38 27.12
N LEU A 16 21.68 -12.65 26.35
CA LEU A 16 22.93 -11.87 26.36
C LEU A 16 22.68 -10.41 25.96
N PHE A 17 21.89 -10.19 24.90
CA PHE A 17 21.49 -8.86 24.47
C PHE A 17 20.79 -8.09 25.58
N ARG A 18 19.76 -8.71 26.19
CA ARG A 18 19.04 -8.10 27.32
C ARG A 18 19.95 -7.75 28.51
N GLN A 19 20.89 -8.64 28.86
CA GLN A 19 21.87 -8.38 29.93
C GLN A 19 22.82 -7.22 29.60
N LYS A 20 23.30 -7.14 28.35
CA LYS A 20 24.26 -6.12 27.91
C LYS A 20 23.60 -4.74 27.74
N THR A 21 22.39 -4.69 27.22
CA THR A 21 21.66 -3.44 27.03
C THR A 21 20.95 -2.97 28.28
N LYS A 22 20.85 -3.84 29.31
CA LYS A 22 20.09 -3.59 30.55
C LYS A 22 18.64 -3.16 30.29
N THR A 23 18.08 -3.56 29.13
CA THR A 23 16.72 -3.23 28.78
C THR A 23 15.74 -3.98 29.67
N LYS A 24 14.77 -3.25 30.20
CA LYS A 24 13.57 -3.85 30.81
C LYS A 24 12.54 -4.05 29.72
N GLY A 25 11.84 -5.19 29.75
CA GLY A 25 10.65 -5.34 28.92
C GLY A 25 9.62 -4.29 29.34
N ILE A 26 9.09 -3.60 28.37
CA ILE A 26 7.89 -2.79 28.52
C ILE A 26 6.70 -3.63 28.08
N ASN A 27 5.54 -3.43 28.70
CA ASN A 27 4.33 -4.06 28.17
C ASN A 27 3.91 -3.30 26.89
N ARG A 28 3.03 -3.92 26.09
CA ARG A 28 2.59 -3.35 24.82
C ARG A 28 1.93 -1.99 24.97
N GLN A 29 1.22 -1.75 26.08
CA GLN A 29 0.56 -0.47 26.35
C GLN A 29 1.54 0.66 26.68
N GLU A 30 2.77 0.32 27.12
CA GLU A 30 3.86 1.26 27.40
C GLU A 30 4.79 1.45 26.18
N ALA A 31 4.63 0.63 25.13
CA ALA A 31 5.38 0.79 23.90
C ALA A 31 5.00 2.11 23.21
N PHE A 32 5.98 2.71 22.51
CA PHE A 32 5.71 3.90 21.73
C PHE A 32 4.68 3.53 20.64
N ASP A 33 3.50 4.10 20.76
CA ASP A 33 2.40 3.90 19.83
C ASP A 33 2.34 5.11 18.91
N LEU A 34 2.49 4.86 17.62
CA LEU A 34 2.31 5.88 16.60
C LEU A 34 0.82 6.21 16.55
N LYS A 35 0.48 7.46 16.85
CA LYS A 35 -0.88 7.93 16.75
C LYS A 35 -1.16 8.41 15.35
N TYR A 36 -2.16 7.84 14.72
CA TYR A 36 -2.68 8.26 13.43
C TYR A 36 -4.01 8.98 13.62
N LEU A 37 -4.26 10.00 12.81
CA LEU A 37 -5.57 10.62 12.74
C LEU A 37 -6.51 9.65 12.01
N LYS A 38 -7.48 9.12 12.73
CA LYS A 38 -8.60 8.37 12.14
C LYS A 38 -9.76 9.34 11.96
N LEU A 39 -10.26 9.44 10.75
CA LEU A 39 -11.44 10.23 10.44
C LEU A 39 -12.68 9.36 10.71
N ASP A 40 -13.59 9.84 11.55
CA ASP A 40 -14.81 9.11 11.92
C ASP A 40 -15.84 9.09 10.78
N GLU A 41 -15.78 10.10 9.89
CA GLU A 41 -16.64 10.25 8.73
C GLU A 41 -15.81 10.51 7.47
N PRO A 42 -16.33 10.18 6.28
CA PRO A 42 -15.68 10.54 5.02
C PRO A 42 -15.48 12.05 4.92
N GLU A 43 -14.28 12.51 5.09
CA GLU A 43 -13.92 13.92 5.06
C GLU A 43 -12.87 14.16 3.97
N ILE A 44 -13.06 15.28 3.24
CA ILE A 44 -12.07 15.75 2.27
C ILE A 44 -11.18 16.75 3.00
N ILE A 45 -9.94 16.36 3.25
CA ILE A 45 -8.92 17.27 3.78
C ILE A 45 -8.06 17.74 2.63
N GLN A 46 -8.13 19.03 2.33
CA GLN A 46 -7.30 19.67 1.31
C GLN A 46 -6.27 20.58 1.98
N TYR A 47 -5.04 20.40 1.60
CA TYR A 47 -3.93 21.27 2.02
C TYR A 47 -3.22 21.81 0.79
N THR A 48 -2.98 23.11 0.76
CA THR A 48 -2.22 23.78 -0.30
C THR A 48 -1.22 24.73 0.33
N ASP A 49 0.03 24.67 -0.11
CA ASP A 49 1.09 25.56 0.33
C ASP A 49 1.98 25.99 -0.84
N ASN A 50 2.69 27.10 -0.68
CA ASN A 50 3.61 27.62 -1.67
C ASN A 50 5.05 27.19 -1.34
N LEU A 51 5.70 26.56 -2.31
CA LEU A 51 7.11 26.19 -2.20
C LEU A 51 8.02 27.37 -2.56
N LEU A 52 9.18 27.43 -1.91
CA LEU A 52 10.24 28.40 -2.23
C LEU A 52 11.04 28.03 -3.48
N VAL A 53 10.78 26.89 -4.06
CA VAL A 53 11.43 26.35 -5.26
C VAL A 53 10.44 26.28 -6.41
N ASN A 54 10.94 26.43 -7.65
CA ASN A 54 10.11 26.29 -8.85
C ASN A 54 9.79 24.82 -9.10
N ASN A 55 8.89 24.26 -8.28
CA ASN A 55 8.44 22.90 -8.37
C ASN A 55 7.04 22.79 -7.76
N SER A 56 6.20 21.96 -8.36
CA SER A 56 4.84 21.69 -7.89
C SER A 56 4.69 20.22 -7.57
N CYS A 57 3.87 19.91 -6.59
CA CYS A 57 3.52 18.56 -6.22
C CYS A 57 2.00 18.44 -6.07
N PHE A 58 1.45 17.43 -6.73
CA PHE A 58 0.12 16.92 -6.47
C PHE A 58 0.25 15.61 -5.71
N PHE A 59 -0.44 15.48 -4.60
CA PHE A 59 -0.57 14.23 -3.86
C PHE A 59 -2.01 14.06 -3.41
N ARG A 60 -2.58 12.91 -3.69
CA ARG A 60 -3.92 12.55 -3.24
C ARG A 60 -3.93 11.15 -2.68
N GLN A 61 -4.63 11.00 -1.56
CA GLN A 61 -4.79 9.74 -0.85
C GLN A 61 -6.26 9.45 -0.63
N TYR A 62 -6.66 8.24 -0.93
CA TYR A 62 -8.00 7.72 -0.68
C TYR A 62 -7.93 6.56 0.31
N VAL A 63 -8.90 6.49 1.22
CA VAL A 63 -9.08 5.36 2.13
C VAL A 63 -9.81 4.26 1.40
N LEU A 64 -9.18 3.07 1.32
CA LEU A 64 -9.80 1.87 0.75
C LEU A 64 -10.59 1.07 1.79
N GLY A 65 -10.18 1.10 3.05
CA GLY A 65 -10.86 0.42 4.14
C GLY A 65 -9.93 -0.02 5.26
N GLU A 66 -10.52 -0.57 6.31
CA GLU A 66 -9.80 -1.18 7.43
C GLU A 66 -9.22 -2.54 7.03
N ASP A 67 -8.11 -2.89 7.67
CA ASP A 67 -7.36 -4.11 7.35
C ASP A 67 -8.21 -5.38 7.55
N SER A 68 -8.29 -6.15 6.50
CA SER A 68 -8.86 -7.48 6.47
C SER A 68 -8.26 -8.25 5.29
N PRO A 69 -8.31 -9.58 5.26
CA PRO A 69 -7.84 -10.34 4.11
C PRO A 69 -8.45 -9.88 2.79
N GLN A 70 -9.73 -9.51 2.80
CA GLN A 70 -10.44 -9.02 1.63
C GLN A 70 -9.94 -7.64 1.18
N ILE A 71 -9.79 -6.67 2.09
CA ILE A 71 -9.28 -5.33 1.76
C ILE A 71 -7.83 -5.40 1.29
N ARG A 72 -6.99 -6.27 1.88
CA ARG A 72 -5.63 -6.53 1.40
C ARG A 72 -5.61 -7.03 -0.04
N ALA A 73 -6.49 -7.99 -0.36
CA ALA A 73 -6.62 -8.54 -1.71
C ALA A 73 -7.07 -7.46 -2.72
N VAL A 74 -8.15 -6.75 -2.42
CA VAL A 74 -8.66 -5.67 -3.27
C VAL A 74 -7.63 -4.57 -3.46
N SER A 75 -6.99 -4.10 -2.38
CA SER A 75 -5.95 -3.07 -2.42
C SER A 75 -4.80 -3.46 -3.37
N LYS A 76 -4.32 -4.70 -3.30
CA LYS A 76 -3.25 -5.19 -4.19
C LYS A 76 -3.68 -5.23 -5.66
N ILE A 77 -4.91 -5.68 -5.95
CA ILE A 77 -5.44 -5.70 -7.32
C ILE A 77 -5.58 -4.28 -7.86
N ILE A 78 -6.18 -3.36 -7.09
CA ILE A 78 -6.34 -1.95 -7.48
C ILE A 78 -4.96 -1.32 -7.76
N GLY A 79 -4.02 -1.47 -6.82
CA GLY A 79 -2.67 -0.93 -6.97
C GLY A 79 -2.01 -1.39 -8.26
N LYS A 80 -2.08 -2.69 -8.55
CA LYS A 80 -1.46 -3.29 -9.74
C LYS A 80 -2.19 -2.92 -11.04
N ALA A 81 -3.52 -2.82 -11.02
CA ALA A 81 -4.32 -2.45 -12.18
C ALA A 81 -4.09 -0.99 -12.62
N ILE A 82 -3.93 -0.07 -11.65
CA ILE A 82 -3.89 1.37 -11.92
C ILE A 82 -2.48 1.89 -12.13
N GLN A 83 -1.47 1.27 -11.54
CA GLN A 83 -0.10 1.78 -11.53
C GLN A 83 0.43 2.11 -12.93
N GLN A 84 0.38 1.18 -13.85
CA GLN A 84 0.91 1.37 -15.20
C GLN A 84 0.05 2.31 -16.04
N PRO A 85 -1.28 2.22 -16.07
CA PRO A 85 -2.13 3.19 -16.77
C PRO A 85 -1.92 4.63 -16.31
N PHE A 86 -1.89 4.86 -14.98
CA PHE A 86 -1.63 6.20 -14.43
C PHE A 86 -0.27 6.74 -14.85
N PHE A 87 0.77 5.92 -14.71
CA PHE A 87 2.12 6.31 -15.13
C PHE A 87 2.17 6.63 -16.62
N THR A 88 1.59 5.78 -17.46
CA THR A 88 1.58 5.99 -18.92
C THR A 88 0.86 7.29 -19.28
N GLU A 89 -0.31 7.51 -18.71
CA GLU A 89 -1.10 8.70 -19.04
C GLU A 89 -0.40 9.98 -18.53
N MET A 90 -0.05 10.04 -17.25
CA MET A 90 0.48 11.28 -16.66
C MET A 90 1.92 11.57 -17.08
N ARG A 91 2.77 10.52 -17.15
CA ARG A 91 4.18 10.71 -17.48
C ARG A 91 4.50 10.65 -18.95
N THR A 92 3.94 9.69 -19.68
CA THR A 92 4.32 9.44 -21.07
C THR A 92 3.49 10.27 -22.04
N ASN A 93 2.16 10.21 -21.90
CA ASN A 93 1.26 10.90 -22.83
C ASN A 93 1.20 12.40 -22.56
N GLN A 94 0.94 12.78 -21.32
CA GLN A 94 0.77 14.18 -20.92
C GLN A 94 2.08 14.88 -20.49
N GLN A 95 3.13 14.13 -20.21
CA GLN A 95 4.45 14.65 -19.80
C GLN A 95 4.40 15.61 -18.60
N LEU A 96 3.55 15.31 -17.61
CA LEU A 96 3.26 16.23 -16.52
C LEU A 96 4.45 16.41 -15.57
N GLY A 97 5.30 15.40 -15.40
CA GLY A 97 6.41 15.52 -14.48
C GLY A 97 7.42 14.38 -14.51
N TYR A 98 8.46 14.51 -13.71
CA TYR A 98 9.51 13.49 -13.59
C TYR A 98 9.12 12.37 -12.63
N ILE A 99 8.54 12.71 -11.48
CA ILE A 99 8.03 11.75 -10.51
C ILE A 99 6.52 11.65 -10.70
N VAL A 100 6.08 10.50 -11.17
CA VAL A 100 4.65 10.16 -11.36
C VAL A 100 4.45 8.74 -10.88
N GLY A 101 3.40 8.50 -10.13
CA GLY A 101 3.07 7.15 -9.70
C GLY A 101 1.74 7.07 -8.96
N SER A 102 1.16 5.88 -8.99
CA SER A 102 0.10 5.48 -8.09
C SER A 102 0.52 4.20 -7.39
N TYR A 103 0.11 4.05 -6.15
CA TYR A 103 0.44 2.89 -5.34
C TYR A 103 -0.55 2.72 -4.20
N THR A 104 -0.67 1.51 -3.72
CA THR A 104 -1.40 1.24 -2.48
C THR A 104 -0.41 0.95 -1.34
N ASN A 105 -0.76 1.39 -0.15
CA ASN A 105 -0.04 1.09 1.08
C ASN A 105 -1.03 0.92 2.21
N ASN A 106 -0.55 0.42 3.34
CA ASN A 106 -1.28 0.49 4.60
C ASN A 106 -0.52 1.36 5.58
N LEU A 107 -1.26 2.06 6.40
CA LEU A 107 -0.77 2.79 7.54
C LEU A 107 -1.57 2.29 8.74
N ASP A 108 -0.89 1.58 9.66
CA ASP A 108 -1.56 0.84 10.72
C ASP A 108 -2.61 -0.14 10.15
N GLU A 109 -3.83 -0.07 10.58
CA GLU A 109 -4.93 -0.94 10.13
C GLU A 109 -5.74 -0.37 8.95
N THR A 110 -5.26 0.67 8.29
CA THR A 110 -6.01 1.31 7.19
C THR A 110 -5.24 1.22 5.87
N HIS A 111 -5.93 0.81 4.82
CA HIS A 111 -5.39 0.73 3.46
C HIS A 111 -5.74 1.97 2.67
N TYR A 112 -4.77 2.42 1.87
CA TYR A 112 -4.84 3.64 1.08
C TYR A 112 -4.46 3.41 -0.38
N LEU A 113 -5.12 4.15 -1.28
CA LEU A 113 -4.72 4.35 -2.67
C LEU A 113 -4.15 5.76 -2.81
N ASN A 114 -2.96 5.85 -3.38
CA ASN A 114 -2.23 7.12 -3.50
C ASN A 114 -1.93 7.43 -4.96
N PHE A 115 -1.96 8.74 -5.28
CA PHE A 115 -1.54 9.31 -6.55
C PHE A 115 -0.57 10.45 -6.30
N LEU A 116 0.53 10.48 -7.05
CA LEU A 116 1.59 11.46 -6.89
C LEU A 116 2.06 11.94 -8.25
N ILE A 117 2.16 13.27 -8.43
CA ILE A 117 2.79 13.90 -9.58
C ILE A 117 3.66 15.05 -9.07
N GLN A 118 4.95 15.05 -9.43
CA GLN A 118 5.86 16.16 -9.19
C GLN A 118 6.28 16.79 -10.53
N SER A 119 6.10 18.08 -10.67
CA SER A 119 6.35 18.83 -11.89
C SER A 119 7.20 20.09 -11.68
N GLY A 120 8.17 20.30 -12.53
CA GLY A 120 8.88 21.57 -12.63
C GLY A 120 8.28 22.51 -13.71
N VAL A 121 7.17 22.13 -14.35
CA VAL A 121 6.59 22.85 -15.49
C VAL A 121 5.15 23.28 -15.22
N TYR A 122 4.33 22.39 -14.69
CA TYR A 122 2.90 22.61 -14.49
C TYR A 122 2.61 23.03 -13.06
N PRO A 123 1.72 24.01 -12.83
CA PRO A 123 1.31 24.41 -11.48
C PRO A 123 0.39 23.34 -10.85
N ALA A 124 0.26 23.40 -9.53
CA ALA A 124 -0.43 22.36 -8.76
C ALA A 124 -1.92 22.19 -9.10
N ASP A 125 -2.60 23.29 -9.43
CA ASP A 125 -4.01 23.28 -9.86
C ASP A 125 -4.22 22.56 -11.19
N GLU A 126 -3.31 22.74 -12.14
CA GLU A 126 -3.35 22.02 -13.41
C GLU A 126 -3.03 20.53 -13.24
N LEU A 127 -2.07 20.19 -12.37
CA LEU A 127 -1.80 18.79 -12.00
C LEU A 127 -3.03 18.14 -11.36
N ASN A 128 -3.69 18.87 -10.46
CA ASN A 128 -4.91 18.40 -9.80
C ASN A 128 -6.01 18.11 -10.83
N ARG A 129 -6.30 19.07 -11.72
CA ARG A 129 -7.34 18.93 -12.74
C ARG A 129 -7.11 17.72 -13.65
N ARG A 130 -5.88 17.54 -14.14
CA ARG A 130 -5.54 16.40 -15.03
C ARG A 130 -5.54 15.07 -14.31
N ALA A 131 -5.09 15.04 -13.04
CA ALA A 131 -5.16 13.85 -12.22
C ALA A 131 -6.62 13.46 -11.95
N ASP A 132 -7.51 14.42 -11.68
CA ASP A 132 -8.94 14.19 -11.47
C ASP A 132 -9.60 13.51 -12.66
N GLU A 133 -9.32 13.94 -13.88
CA GLU A 133 -9.86 13.36 -15.11
C GLU A 133 -9.54 11.85 -15.20
N PHE A 134 -8.31 11.47 -14.86
CA PHE A 134 -7.92 10.07 -14.83
C PHE A 134 -8.53 9.31 -13.64
N ILE A 135 -8.45 9.88 -12.45
CA ILE A 135 -8.86 9.20 -11.20
C ILE A 135 -10.35 8.85 -11.24
N ILE A 136 -11.20 9.80 -11.67
CA ILE A 136 -12.64 9.58 -11.77
C ILE A 136 -12.99 8.45 -12.76
N SER A 137 -12.22 8.32 -13.85
CA SER A 137 -12.44 7.27 -14.84
C SER A 137 -11.66 5.96 -14.55
N SER A 138 -10.92 5.90 -13.45
CA SER A 138 -10.00 4.77 -13.20
C SER A 138 -10.70 3.43 -12.99
N SER A 139 -11.96 3.41 -12.51
CA SER A 139 -12.76 2.19 -12.40
C SER A 139 -13.06 1.55 -13.75
N GLU A 140 -13.10 2.33 -14.83
CA GLU A 140 -13.31 1.83 -16.20
C GLU A 140 -12.16 0.91 -16.64
N ILE A 141 -10.96 1.08 -16.10
CA ILE A 141 -9.82 0.21 -16.36
C ILE A 141 -10.14 -1.24 -15.97
N LEU A 142 -10.70 -1.43 -14.77
CA LEU A 142 -11.13 -2.75 -14.29
C LEU A 142 -12.37 -3.24 -15.05
N ASN A 143 -13.35 -2.36 -15.28
CA ASN A 143 -14.59 -2.72 -15.96
C ASN A 143 -14.36 -3.19 -17.39
N SER A 144 -13.42 -2.58 -18.11
CA SER A 144 -13.05 -2.94 -19.48
C SER A 144 -12.25 -4.23 -19.62
N MET A 145 -11.69 -4.76 -18.53
CA MET A 145 -10.97 -6.03 -18.56
C MET A 145 -11.93 -7.20 -18.82
N ASP A 146 -11.58 -8.10 -19.72
CA ASP A 146 -12.24 -9.39 -19.82
C ASP A 146 -11.87 -10.29 -18.63
N SER A 147 -12.61 -11.39 -18.46
CA SER A 147 -12.42 -12.29 -17.32
C SER A 147 -11.03 -12.94 -17.33
N GLU A 148 -10.45 -13.22 -18.49
CA GLU A 148 -9.13 -13.82 -18.63
C GLU A 148 -8.04 -12.83 -18.17
N THR A 149 -8.12 -11.57 -18.58
CA THR A 149 -7.18 -10.51 -18.19
C THR A 149 -7.27 -10.23 -16.70
N PHE A 150 -8.48 -10.17 -16.15
CA PHE A 150 -8.66 -10.02 -14.71
C PHE A 150 -8.06 -11.20 -13.92
N GLN A 151 -8.28 -12.44 -14.37
CA GLN A 151 -7.71 -13.62 -13.73
C GLN A 151 -6.17 -13.59 -13.76
N LYS A 152 -5.57 -13.23 -14.89
CA LYS A 152 -4.11 -13.06 -14.99
C LYS A 152 -3.58 -12.00 -14.02
N LEU A 153 -4.32 -10.92 -13.81
CA LEU A 153 -3.99 -9.90 -12.82
C LEU A 153 -4.00 -10.49 -11.40
N VAL A 154 -5.06 -11.21 -11.04
CA VAL A 154 -5.17 -11.89 -9.75
C VAL A 154 -4.02 -12.90 -9.55
N ASP A 155 -3.78 -13.77 -10.54
CA ASP A 155 -2.72 -14.77 -10.49
C ASP A 155 -1.35 -14.12 -10.28
N SER A 156 -1.09 -13.00 -10.93
CA SER A 156 0.16 -12.26 -10.79
C SER A 156 0.36 -11.66 -9.39
N VAL A 157 -0.73 -11.33 -8.68
CA VAL A 157 -0.68 -10.89 -7.27
C VAL A 157 -0.43 -12.07 -6.34
N ILE A 158 -1.04 -13.21 -6.62
CA ILE A 158 -0.82 -14.45 -5.86
C ILE A 158 0.64 -14.89 -5.98
N GLU A 159 1.19 -14.94 -7.20
CA GLU A 159 2.60 -15.30 -7.44
C GLU A 159 3.56 -14.39 -6.67
N GLU A 160 3.25 -13.10 -6.58
CA GLU A 160 4.06 -12.13 -5.84
C GLU A 160 4.06 -12.41 -4.33
N LEU A 161 2.90 -12.80 -3.77
CA LEU A 161 2.76 -13.17 -2.35
C LEU A 161 3.41 -14.52 -2.02
N GLU A 162 3.31 -15.49 -2.93
CA GLU A 162 3.89 -16.83 -2.80
C GLU A 162 5.41 -16.84 -3.01
N LYS A 163 5.96 -15.76 -3.55
CA LYS A 163 7.39 -15.68 -3.85
C LYS A 163 8.24 -15.94 -2.60
N THR A 164 9.03 -17.00 -2.68
CA THR A 164 9.97 -17.36 -1.61
C THR A 164 11.11 -16.33 -1.53
N PRO A 165 11.40 -15.79 -0.34
CA PRO A 165 12.55 -14.91 -0.16
C PRO A 165 13.86 -15.59 -0.59
N MET A 166 14.63 -14.94 -1.44
CA MET A 166 15.86 -15.47 -2.04
C MET A 166 17.11 -15.28 -1.16
N SER A 167 16.97 -14.51 -0.07
CA SER A 167 18.07 -14.26 0.86
C SER A 167 17.62 -14.25 2.32
N ILE A 168 18.57 -14.46 3.23
CA ILE A 168 18.36 -14.32 4.68
C ILE A 168 17.84 -12.91 5.02
N ALA A 169 18.36 -11.89 4.35
CA ALA A 169 17.96 -10.50 4.57
C ALA A 169 16.51 -10.24 4.15
N GLU A 170 16.05 -10.78 3.03
CA GLU A 170 14.65 -10.68 2.59
C GLU A 170 13.71 -11.41 3.55
N ARG A 171 14.09 -12.63 3.95
CA ARG A 171 13.33 -13.39 4.93
C ARG A 171 13.23 -12.66 6.27
N ALA A 172 14.34 -12.10 6.74
CA ALA A 172 14.37 -11.35 7.99
C ALA A 172 13.51 -10.08 7.90
N ARG A 173 13.52 -9.36 6.78
CA ARG A 173 12.63 -8.20 6.55
C ARG A 173 11.17 -8.62 6.60
N LYS A 174 10.78 -9.66 5.88
CA LYS A 174 9.40 -10.18 5.88
C LYS A 174 8.93 -10.55 7.30
N LEU A 175 9.76 -11.28 8.05
CA LEU A 175 9.46 -11.63 9.43
C LEU A 175 9.40 -10.42 10.36
N LYS A 176 10.27 -9.42 10.15
CA LYS A 176 10.22 -8.15 10.89
C LYS A 176 8.89 -7.45 10.68
N THR A 177 8.43 -7.33 9.44
CA THR A 177 7.14 -6.71 9.12
C THR A 177 5.99 -7.44 9.82
N TYR A 178 5.93 -8.77 9.76
CA TYR A 178 4.89 -9.52 10.48
C TYR A 178 4.91 -9.28 11.98
N ILE A 179 6.11 -9.27 12.59
CA ILE A 179 6.25 -9.17 14.05
C ILE A 179 5.92 -7.76 14.56
N PHE A 180 6.40 -6.71 13.89
CA PHE A 180 6.34 -5.35 14.42
C PHE A 180 5.21 -4.51 13.83
N GLU A 181 4.74 -4.84 12.63
CA GLU A 181 3.73 -4.07 11.93
C GLU A 181 2.37 -4.78 11.90
N HIS A 182 2.34 -6.11 12.09
CA HIS A 182 1.13 -6.93 11.98
C HIS A 182 0.98 -7.95 13.13
N ASP A 183 1.38 -7.59 14.33
CA ASP A 183 1.13 -8.36 15.55
C ASP A 183 1.56 -9.85 15.50
N ALA A 184 2.62 -10.15 14.75
CA ALA A 184 3.09 -11.50 14.47
C ALA A 184 2.07 -12.37 13.72
N ASP A 185 1.23 -11.76 12.86
CA ASP A 185 0.35 -12.45 11.94
C ASP A 185 1.16 -13.10 10.81
N TYR A 186 1.60 -14.32 11.03
CA TYR A 186 2.39 -15.09 10.06
C TYR A 186 1.53 -15.71 8.94
N LEU A 187 0.21 -15.75 9.10
CA LEU A 187 -0.73 -16.26 8.10
C LEU A 187 -1.25 -15.17 7.16
N ARG A 188 -0.91 -13.91 7.40
CA ARG A 188 -1.40 -12.74 6.68
C ARG A 188 -1.38 -12.87 5.17
N ASP A 189 -0.27 -13.35 4.60
CA ASP A 189 -0.18 -13.54 3.15
C ASP A 189 -1.06 -14.70 2.68
N GLN A 190 -1.14 -15.78 3.45
CA GLN A 190 -1.99 -16.93 3.12
C GLN A 190 -3.46 -16.55 3.13
N ASP A 191 -3.94 -15.85 4.15
CA ASP A 191 -5.31 -15.37 4.25
C ASP A 191 -5.66 -14.41 3.11
N THR A 192 -4.69 -13.56 2.70
CA THR A 192 -4.83 -12.68 1.54
C THR A 192 -4.94 -13.47 0.24
N ILE A 193 -4.15 -14.54 0.07
CA ILE A 193 -4.22 -15.43 -1.11
C ILE A 193 -5.56 -16.15 -1.17
N GLU A 194 -6.09 -16.63 -0.04
CA GLU A 194 -7.41 -17.25 0.01
C GLU A 194 -8.50 -16.27 -0.43
N SER A 195 -8.43 -15.02 0.01
CA SER A 195 -9.33 -13.97 -0.45
C SER A 195 -9.19 -13.68 -1.95
N LEU A 196 -7.94 -13.63 -2.47
CA LEU A 196 -7.67 -13.41 -3.90
C LEU A 196 -8.28 -14.51 -4.78
N ARG A 197 -8.30 -15.75 -4.32
CA ARG A 197 -8.87 -16.87 -5.08
C ARG A 197 -10.38 -16.82 -5.23
N THR A 198 -11.05 -16.05 -4.39
CA THR A 198 -12.52 -15.94 -4.37
C THR A 198 -13.03 -14.57 -4.80
N ILE A 199 -12.12 -13.62 -5.07
CA ILE A 199 -12.48 -12.25 -5.41
C ILE A 199 -13.01 -12.17 -6.84
N ASP A 200 -14.08 -11.42 -7.02
CA ASP A 200 -14.62 -11.11 -8.34
C ASP A 200 -14.29 -9.67 -8.75
N LYS A 201 -14.33 -9.44 -10.06
CA LYS A 201 -14.02 -8.15 -10.67
C LYS A 201 -14.97 -7.05 -10.24
N GLU A 202 -16.25 -7.39 -10.06
CA GLU A 202 -17.30 -6.44 -9.69
C GLU A 202 -17.04 -5.87 -8.29
N THR A 203 -16.68 -6.71 -7.33
CA THR A 203 -16.31 -6.29 -5.96
C THR A 203 -15.15 -5.28 -5.98
N VAL A 204 -14.10 -5.56 -6.78
CA VAL A 204 -12.94 -4.67 -6.86
C VAL A 204 -13.28 -3.35 -7.53
N SER A 205 -14.03 -3.41 -8.64
CA SER A 205 -14.45 -2.23 -9.40
C SER A 205 -15.39 -1.34 -8.59
N ASN A 206 -16.36 -1.90 -7.89
CA ASN A 206 -17.31 -1.17 -7.05
C ASN A 206 -16.61 -0.46 -5.89
N LEU A 207 -15.63 -1.11 -5.24
CA LEU A 207 -14.86 -0.46 -4.20
C LEU A 207 -14.06 0.71 -4.77
N LEU A 208 -13.37 0.52 -5.89
CA LEU A 208 -12.61 1.60 -6.53
C LEU A 208 -13.53 2.77 -6.90
N ASP A 209 -14.64 2.50 -7.58
CA ASP A 209 -15.59 3.51 -8.01
C ASP A 209 -16.14 4.31 -6.82
N SER A 210 -16.60 3.62 -5.77
CA SER A 210 -17.11 4.29 -4.57
C SER A 210 -16.03 5.08 -3.81
N THR A 211 -14.77 4.70 -3.96
CA THR A 211 -13.64 5.36 -3.31
C THR A 211 -13.26 6.66 -4.02
N VAL A 212 -13.24 6.66 -5.35
CA VAL A 212 -12.75 7.80 -6.16
C VAL A 212 -13.86 8.73 -6.67
N SER A 213 -15.11 8.30 -6.59
CA SER A 213 -16.26 9.11 -7.02
C SER A 213 -16.34 10.42 -6.21
N PRO A 214 -16.61 11.55 -6.88
CA PRO A 214 -16.84 12.82 -6.19
C PRO A 214 -18.00 12.71 -5.21
N LYS A 215 -17.77 13.13 -3.99
CA LYS A 215 -18.82 13.22 -2.94
C LYS A 215 -19.38 14.61 -2.85
#